data_ea77d7a2ac862b0f6304dd53ca1688cf
#
_entry.id   ea77d7a2ac862b0f6304dd53ca1688cf
#
_cell.length_a   1.000
_cell.length_b   1.000
_cell.length_c   1.000
_cell.angle_alpha   90.00
_cell.angle_beta   90.00
_cell.angle_gamma   90.00
#
_symmetry.space_group_name_H-M   'P 1'
#
loop_
_entity.id
_entity.type
_entity.pdbx_description
1 polymer ?
#
loop_
_entity_poly.entity_id
_entity_poly.type
_entity_poly.pdbx_seq_one_letter_code
_entity_poly.pdbx_strand_id
1 'polypeptide(L)'
;MVERYAVFGNPIGHSKSPFIHGRFAAQTGQNMQYEAILAPLDGFADTWQCFVEDGGRGGNVTVPFKEQAFALCQNLSVRAAQAGAVNTLYVNEQGELCGDNTDGIGLVADLLRLDALLDGANVLVLGAGGASRGVIGPLLDAGVATIHIANRTAEKAKLIAAMFDTRVSSSGYSDIPKQRWHIIINATSSGLSAERPPLHEQHLEYCQLAYDMLYGKQPTPFLTWCDKSGVPQVADGLGMLVSQAAAAFAIWRGVAPQVEPVLEELRSALA
;
A
#
# COMPACT_ATOMS: atom_id res chain seq x y z
N MET A 1 14.13 -26.07 10.61
CA MET A 1 13.58 -26.23 9.23
C MET A 1 13.48 -24.84 8.61
N VAL A 2 13.62 -24.72 7.30
CA VAL A 2 13.40 -23.45 6.58
C VAL A 2 11.90 -23.24 6.45
N GLU A 3 11.39 -22.10 6.90
CA GLU A 3 9.97 -21.76 6.75
C GLU A 3 9.72 -21.09 5.41
N ARG A 4 8.63 -21.48 4.74
CA ARG A 4 8.31 -21.02 3.39
C ARG A 4 7.22 -19.95 3.41
N TYR A 5 7.50 -18.86 2.68
CA TYR A 5 6.60 -17.75 2.43
C TYR A 5 6.58 -17.42 0.93
N ALA A 6 5.54 -16.74 0.47
CA ALA A 6 5.42 -16.40 -0.94
C ALA A 6 4.66 -15.09 -1.16
N VAL A 7 4.75 -14.55 -2.39
CA VAL A 7 3.81 -13.57 -2.91
C VAL A 7 3.00 -14.17 -4.04
N PHE A 8 1.68 -14.00 -4.00
CA PHE A 8 0.73 -14.47 -5.00
C PHE A 8 0.17 -13.31 -5.82
N GLY A 9 0.18 -13.46 -7.13
CA GLY A 9 -0.34 -12.43 -8.05
C GLY A 9 -0.43 -12.93 -9.48
N ASN A 10 -1.03 -12.12 -10.37
CA ASN A 10 -1.06 -12.40 -11.80
C ASN A 10 -1.19 -11.09 -12.62
N PRO A 11 -0.12 -10.66 -13.30
CA PRO A 11 1.23 -11.25 -13.36
C PRO A 11 2.02 -11.04 -12.05
N ILE A 12 3.10 -11.84 -11.83
CA ILE A 12 3.90 -11.76 -10.60
C ILE A 12 5.41 -11.66 -10.85
N GLY A 13 5.86 -11.91 -12.07
CA GLY A 13 7.29 -12.01 -12.40
C GLY A 13 8.14 -10.77 -12.13
N HIS A 14 7.51 -9.61 -11.94
CA HIS A 14 8.19 -8.33 -11.64
C HIS A 14 8.21 -7.98 -10.15
N SER A 15 7.65 -8.85 -9.28
CA SER A 15 7.57 -8.58 -7.84
C SER A 15 8.95 -8.42 -7.23
N LYS A 16 9.12 -7.37 -6.43
CA LYS A 16 10.32 -7.11 -5.64
C LYS A 16 10.27 -7.77 -4.26
N SER A 17 9.14 -8.35 -3.87
CA SER A 17 8.93 -8.95 -2.55
C SER A 17 9.93 -10.06 -2.22
N PRO A 18 10.32 -10.97 -3.15
CA PRO A 18 11.33 -11.96 -2.85
C PRO A 18 12.69 -11.36 -2.47
N PHE A 19 13.11 -10.30 -3.16
CA PHE A 19 14.33 -9.57 -2.82
C PHE A 19 14.22 -8.94 -1.43
N ILE A 20 13.13 -8.20 -1.17
CA ILE A 20 12.90 -7.46 0.07
C ILE A 20 12.89 -8.42 1.26
N HIS A 21 12.08 -9.49 1.22
CA HIS A 21 11.99 -10.46 2.31
C HIS A 21 13.27 -11.27 2.51
N GLY A 22 14.02 -11.55 1.44
CA GLY A 22 15.34 -12.15 1.53
C GLY A 22 16.34 -11.28 2.29
N ARG A 23 16.31 -9.95 2.07
CA ARG A 23 17.13 -8.99 2.82
C ARG A 23 16.71 -8.89 4.29
N PHE A 24 15.41 -8.87 4.56
CA PHE A 24 14.88 -8.88 5.92
C PHE A 24 15.26 -10.14 6.67
N ALA A 25 15.17 -11.30 6.04
CA ALA A 25 15.61 -12.57 6.63
C ALA A 25 17.08 -12.54 6.99
N ALA A 26 17.96 -12.05 6.09
CA ALA A 26 19.39 -11.92 6.32
C ALA A 26 19.70 -10.94 7.48
N GLN A 27 19.06 -9.77 7.53
CA GLN A 27 19.24 -8.79 8.60
C GLN A 27 18.89 -9.34 9.98
N THR A 28 17.82 -10.14 10.05
CA THR A 28 17.24 -10.58 11.33
C THR A 28 17.66 -12.00 11.72
N GLY A 29 18.50 -12.64 10.91
CA GLY A 29 18.94 -14.03 11.12
C GLY A 29 17.81 -15.05 11.03
N GLN A 30 16.73 -14.75 10.31
CA GLN A 30 15.58 -15.63 10.16
C GLN A 30 15.81 -16.67 9.06
N ASN A 31 15.58 -17.94 9.41
CA ASN A 31 15.70 -19.05 8.46
C ASN A 31 14.41 -19.23 7.66
N MET A 32 14.22 -18.42 6.64
CA MET A 32 13.05 -18.47 5.76
C MET A 32 13.41 -18.38 4.29
N GLN A 33 12.53 -18.92 3.46
CA GLN A 33 12.55 -18.78 2.01
C GLN A 33 11.32 -18.04 1.55
N TYR A 34 11.49 -17.14 0.58
CA TYR A 34 10.38 -16.36 0.02
C TYR A 34 10.41 -16.41 -1.50
N GLU A 35 9.30 -16.79 -2.11
CA GLU A 35 9.16 -16.98 -3.56
C GLU A 35 7.99 -16.20 -4.16
N ALA A 36 7.96 -16.07 -5.48
CA ALA A 36 6.84 -15.50 -6.23
C ALA A 36 6.06 -16.61 -6.91
N ILE A 37 4.77 -16.70 -6.64
CA ILE A 37 3.88 -17.73 -7.19
C ILE A 37 2.83 -17.08 -8.10
N LEU A 38 2.84 -17.49 -9.36
CA LEU A 38 1.81 -17.12 -10.32
C LEU A 38 0.57 -17.97 -10.07
N ALA A 39 -0.52 -17.36 -9.60
CA ALA A 39 -1.80 -18.03 -9.44
C ALA A 39 -2.67 -17.82 -10.69
N PRO A 40 -3.41 -18.83 -11.15
CA PRO A 40 -4.45 -18.66 -12.17
C PRO A 40 -5.53 -17.67 -11.71
N LEU A 41 -6.15 -16.94 -12.64
CA LEU A 41 -7.16 -15.93 -12.30
C LEU A 41 -8.37 -16.49 -11.56
N ASP A 42 -8.72 -17.73 -11.82
CA ASP A 42 -9.81 -18.50 -11.22
C ASP A 42 -9.34 -19.58 -10.23
N GLY A 43 -8.03 -19.64 -9.92
CA GLY A 43 -7.42 -20.70 -9.11
C GLY A 43 -6.60 -20.21 -7.92
N PHE A 44 -6.81 -18.99 -7.43
CA PHE A 44 -6.03 -18.45 -6.29
C PHE A 44 -6.22 -19.28 -5.01
N ALA A 45 -7.47 -19.66 -4.69
CA ALA A 45 -7.78 -20.42 -3.48
C ALA A 45 -7.05 -21.78 -3.47
N ASP A 46 -7.12 -22.51 -4.58
CA ASP A 46 -6.45 -23.81 -4.73
C ASP A 46 -4.92 -23.67 -4.67
N THR A 47 -4.39 -22.60 -5.31
CA THR A 47 -2.95 -22.31 -5.28
C THR A 47 -2.46 -22.03 -3.85
N TRP A 48 -3.24 -21.27 -3.07
CA TRP A 48 -2.94 -21.02 -1.67
C TRP A 48 -3.01 -22.30 -0.83
N GLN A 49 -4.05 -23.11 -1.02
CA GLN A 49 -4.23 -24.36 -0.30
C GLN A 49 -3.07 -25.32 -0.56
N CYS A 50 -2.71 -25.55 -1.82
CA CYS A 50 -1.54 -26.36 -2.19
C CYS A 50 -0.25 -25.86 -1.54
N PHE A 51 -0.03 -24.54 -1.52
CA PHE A 51 1.16 -23.95 -0.89
C PHE A 51 1.22 -24.23 0.60
N VAL A 52 0.09 -24.17 1.33
CA VAL A 52 0.01 -24.48 2.77
C VAL A 52 0.21 -25.97 3.02
N GLU A 53 -0.40 -26.85 2.22
CA GLU A 53 -0.22 -28.30 2.29
C GLU A 53 1.26 -28.71 2.08
N ASP A 54 1.97 -27.99 1.21
CA ASP A 54 3.41 -28.14 0.98
C ASP A 54 4.29 -27.47 2.06
N GLY A 55 3.72 -27.04 3.18
CA GLY A 55 4.42 -26.49 4.34
C GLY A 55 4.63 -24.97 4.30
N GLY A 56 3.90 -24.23 3.45
CA GLY A 56 3.86 -22.77 3.45
C GLY A 56 3.25 -22.23 4.75
N ARG A 57 3.81 -21.14 5.28
CA ARG A 57 3.43 -20.55 6.57
C ARG A 57 2.66 -19.26 6.44
N GLY A 58 2.89 -18.49 5.38
CA GLY A 58 2.25 -17.21 5.12
C GLY A 58 2.60 -16.68 3.75
N GLY A 59 1.95 -15.61 3.36
CA GLY A 59 2.22 -14.99 2.07
C GLY A 59 1.60 -13.62 1.90
N ASN A 60 2.20 -12.85 1.00
CA ASN A 60 1.57 -11.63 0.51
C ASN A 60 0.67 -11.94 -0.70
N VAL A 61 -0.34 -11.11 -0.85
CA VAL A 61 -1.26 -11.17 -1.99
C VAL A 61 -1.29 -9.82 -2.69
N THR A 62 -1.10 -9.85 -4.01
CA THR A 62 -1.22 -8.65 -4.84
C THR A 62 -2.31 -8.82 -5.90
N VAL A 63 -2.37 -7.88 -6.82
CA VAL A 63 -3.37 -7.84 -7.90
C VAL A 63 -3.37 -9.16 -8.68
N PRO A 64 -4.57 -9.71 -8.99
CA PRO A 64 -5.90 -9.18 -8.71
C PRO A 64 -6.57 -9.81 -7.46
N PHE A 65 -5.85 -10.55 -6.61
CA PHE A 65 -6.40 -11.52 -5.67
C PHE A 65 -6.71 -10.99 -4.26
N LYS A 66 -6.44 -9.71 -3.93
CA LYS A 66 -6.62 -9.18 -2.56
C LYS A 66 -8.04 -9.31 -2.00
N GLU A 67 -9.06 -9.18 -2.85
CA GLU A 67 -10.46 -9.37 -2.46
C GLU A 67 -10.82 -10.85 -2.32
N GLN A 68 -10.24 -11.71 -3.16
CA GLN A 68 -10.41 -13.17 -3.03
C GLN A 68 -9.75 -13.66 -1.73
N ALA A 69 -8.54 -13.17 -1.41
CA ALA A 69 -7.86 -13.47 -0.15
C ALA A 69 -8.69 -13.03 1.06
N PHE A 70 -9.31 -11.85 0.98
CA PHE A 70 -10.24 -11.37 2.01
C PHE A 70 -11.41 -12.33 2.24
N ALA A 71 -12.02 -12.83 1.18
CA ALA A 71 -13.15 -13.75 1.26
C ALA A 71 -12.78 -15.15 1.79
N LEU A 72 -11.52 -15.55 1.68
CA LEU A 72 -11.03 -16.85 2.17
C LEU A 72 -10.72 -16.85 3.68
N CYS A 73 -10.42 -15.67 4.27
CA CYS A 73 -9.96 -15.59 5.65
C CYS A 73 -11.08 -15.86 6.66
N GLN A 74 -10.77 -16.67 7.66
CA GLN A 74 -11.63 -16.91 8.82
C GLN A 74 -11.50 -15.79 9.84
N ASN A 75 -10.30 -15.21 9.96
CA ASN A 75 -10.02 -14.11 10.87
C ASN A 75 -9.41 -12.94 10.10
N LEU A 76 -9.95 -11.76 10.31
CA LEU A 76 -9.48 -10.52 9.65
C LEU A 76 -9.04 -9.51 10.70
N SER A 77 -7.91 -8.85 10.45
CA SER A 77 -7.55 -7.66 11.20
C SER A 77 -8.54 -6.53 10.95
N VAL A 78 -8.63 -5.57 11.88
CA VAL A 78 -9.51 -4.39 11.73
C VAL A 78 -9.23 -3.66 10.42
N ARG A 79 -7.96 -3.44 10.08
CA ARG A 79 -7.57 -2.73 8.85
C ARG A 79 -7.85 -3.54 7.58
N ALA A 80 -7.75 -4.86 7.62
CA ALA A 80 -8.16 -5.70 6.49
C ALA A 80 -9.67 -5.66 6.28
N ALA A 81 -10.46 -5.69 7.37
CA ALA A 81 -11.91 -5.57 7.33
C ALA A 81 -12.35 -4.21 6.76
N GLN A 82 -11.73 -3.11 7.20
CA GLN A 82 -11.96 -1.78 6.67
C GLN A 82 -11.58 -1.64 5.19
N ALA A 83 -10.42 -2.21 4.81
CA ALA A 83 -9.98 -2.23 3.41
C ALA A 83 -10.87 -3.13 2.52
N GLY A 84 -11.54 -4.15 3.08
CA GLY A 84 -12.20 -5.22 2.33
C GLY A 84 -11.26 -5.94 1.39
N ALA A 85 -9.99 -6.00 1.76
CA ALA A 85 -8.92 -6.58 0.97
C ALA A 85 -7.78 -7.04 1.89
N VAL A 86 -7.17 -8.16 1.56
CA VAL A 86 -6.04 -8.75 2.28
C VAL A 86 -4.81 -8.75 1.38
N ASN A 87 -3.68 -8.23 1.87
CA ASN A 87 -2.39 -8.35 1.22
C ASN A 87 -1.42 -9.25 1.97
N THR A 88 -1.78 -9.71 3.17
CA THR A 88 -0.91 -10.53 4.04
C THR A 88 -1.73 -11.66 4.65
N LEU A 89 -1.34 -12.89 4.37
CA LEU A 89 -1.96 -14.12 4.84
C LEU A 89 -1.03 -14.87 5.78
N TYR A 90 -1.57 -15.52 6.80
CA TYR A 90 -0.86 -16.46 7.66
C TYR A 90 -1.83 -17.45 8.31
N VAL A 91 -1.31 -18.61 8.74
CA VAL A 91 -2.08 -19.60 9.48
C VAL A 91 -1.69 -19.45 10.95
N ASN A 92 -2.70 -19.27 11.83
CA ASN A 92 -2.48 -19.16 13.27
C ASN A 92 -2.22 -20.53 13.92
N GLU A 93 -1.98 -20.55 15.24
CA GLU A 93 -1.71 -21.78 16.00
C GLU A 93 -2.91 -22.75 16.02
N GLN A 94 -4.12 -22.24 15.81
CA GLN A 94 -5.36 -23.04 15.73
C GLN A 94 -5.59 -23.63 14.33
N GLY A 95 -4.72 -23.33 13.36
CA GLY A 95 -4.84 -23.78 11.98
C GLY A 95 -5.81 -22.93 11.13
N GLU A 96 -6.25 -21.77 11.63
CA GLU A 96 -7.17 -20.88 10.92
C GLU A 96 -6.43 -19.92 10.02
N LEU A 97 -6.99 -19.62 8.84
CA LEU A 97 -6.45 -18.63 7.92
C LEU A 97 -6.79 -17.22 8.40
N CYS A 98 -5.74 -16.45 8.67
CA CYS A 98 -5.81 -15.07 9.10
C CYS A 98 -5.37 -14.13 7.97
N GLY A 99 -6.07 -13.01 7.85
CA GLY A 99 -5.80 -11.99 6.84
C GLY A 99 -5.56 -10.61 7.42
N ASP A 100 -4.55 -9.93 6.88
CA ASP A 100 -4.20 -8.57 7.24
C ASP A 100 -4.01 -7.70 5.99
N ASN A 101 -4.06 -6.37 6.18
CA ASN A 101 -3.72 -5.41 5.14
C ASN A 101 -2.63 -4.46 5.65
N THR A 102 -1.41 -4.66 5.17
CA THR A 102 -0.24 -3.88 5.58
C THR A 102 0.05 -2.68 4.67
N ASP A 103 -0.73 -2.47 3.60
CA ASP A 103 -0.49 -1.37 2.65
C ASP A 103 -0.58 0.00 3.34
N GLY A 104 -1.63 0.22 4.13
CA GLY A 104 -1.86 1.51 4.78
C GLY A 104 -0.84 1.84 5.86
N ILE A 105 -0.49 0.87 6.70
CA ILE A 105 0.57 1.09 7.70
C ILE A 105 1.95 1.23 7.04
N GLY A 106 2.17 0.60 5.89
CA GLY A 106 3.36 0.80 5.07
C GLY A 106 3.46 2.22 4.52
N LEU A 107 2.33 2.78 4.03
CA LEU A 107 2.28 4.17 3.59
C LEU A 107 2.56 5.12 4.76
N VAL A 108 1.88 4.97 5.90
CA VAL A 108 2.09 5.82 7.08
C VAL A 108 3.54 5.77 7.55
N ALA A 109 4.14 4.59 7.61
CA ALA A 109 5.55 4.44 7.99
C ALA A 109 6.49 5.18 7.03
N ASP A 110 6.22 5.13 5.74
CA ASP A 110 7.04 5.85 4.75
C ASP A 110 6.82 7.36 4.80
N LEU A 111 5.59 7.84 5.01
CA LEU A 111 5.33 9.26 5.21
C LEU A 111 6.06 9.80 6.45
N LEU A 112 6.07 9.05 7.56
CA LEU A 112 6.82 9.42 8.78
C LEU A 112 8.34 9.40 8.54
N ARG A 113 8.87 8.44 7.79
CA ARG A 113 10.27 8.39 7.37
C ARG A 113 10.68 9.61 6.54
N LEU A 114 9.74 10.16 5.80
CA LEU A 114 9.89 11.39 5.01
C LEU A 114 9.66 12.68 5.82
N ASP A 115 9.58 12.56 7.16
CA ASP A 115 9.30 13.66 8.08
C ASP A 115 7.97 14.38 7.82
N ALA A 116 6.99 13.70 7.22
CA ALA A 116 5.66 14.28 6.98
C ALA A 116 4.92 14.47 8.30
N LEU A 117 4.40 15.69 8.51
CA LEU A 117 3.55 16.01 9.67
C LEU A 117 2.14 15.49 9.41
N LEU A 118 1.79 14.35 10.01
CA LEU A 118 0.47 13.72 9.84
C LEU A 118 -0.55 14.27 10.82
N ASP A 119 -0.15 14.50 12.08
CA ASP A 119 -1.07 15.00 13.11
C ASP A 119 -1.64 16.38 12.74
N GLY A 120 -2.95 16.47 12.71
CA GLY A 120 -3.65 17.68 12.29
C GLY A 120 -3.62 17.97 10.77
N ALA A 121 -3.03 17.14 9.95
CA ALA A 121 -2.93 17.38 8.51
C ALA A 121 -4.27 17.21 7.78
N ASN A 122 -4.45 17.97 6.70
CA ASN A 122 -5.49 17.73 5.70
C ASN A 122 -4.86 17.00 4.52
N VAL A 123 -5.40 15.83 4.18
CA VAL A 123 -4.87 14.95 3.13
C VAL A 123 -5.85 14.86 1.97
N LEU A 124 -5.34 15.04 0.75
CA LEU A 124 -6.08 14.79 -0.49
C LEU A 124 -5.62 13.46 -1.08
N VAL A 125 -6.54 12.50 -1.20
CA VAL A 125 -6.28 11.20 -1.82
C VAL A 125 -6.92 11.16 -3.21
N LEU A 126 -6.13 10.89 -4.23
CA LEU A 126 -6.57 10.82 -5.62
C LEU A 126 -6.78 9.36 -6.01
N GLY A 127 -8.00 9.04 -6.43
CA GLY A 127 -8.40 7.67 -6.76
C GLY A 127 -9.30 7.04 -5.70
N ALA A 128 -10.14 6.10 -6.13
CA ALA A 128 -11.08 5.36 -5.28
C ALA A 128 -11.02 3.86 -5.61
N GLY A 129 -9.82 3.31 -5.65
CA GLY A 129 -9.54 1.89 -5.81
C GLY A 129 -9.24 1.20 -4.47
N GLY A 130 -8.85 -0.08 -4.53
CA GLY A 130 -8.49 -0.87 -3.36
C GLY A 130 -7.31 -0.28 -2.58
N ALA A 131 -6.32 0.31 -3.27
CA ALA A 131 -5.19 0.99 -2.63
C ALA A 131 -5.65 2.18 -1.79
N SER A 132 -6.51 3.05 -2.36
CA SER A 132 -7.08 4.19 -1.63
C SER A 132 -7.83 3.73 -0.38
N ARG A 133 -8.70 2.72 -0.52
CA ARG A 133 -9.49 2.21 0.62
C ARG A 133 -8.61 1.69 1.75
N GLY A 134 -7.52 1.02 1.43
CA GLY A 134 -6.60 0.44 2.41
C GLY A 134 -5.79 1.44 3.23
N VAL A 135 -5.69 2.70 2.79
CA VAL A 135 -4.83 3.70 3.46
C VAL A 135 -5.60 4.71 4.32
N ILE A 136 -6.93 4.83 4.14
CA ILE A 136 -7.73 5.84 4.85
C ILE A 136 -7.70 5.61 6.37
N GLY A 137 -8.04 4.41 6.84
CA GLY A 137 -8.03 4.07 8.27
C GLY A 137 -6.67 4.35 8.92
N PRO A 138 -5.57 3.77 8.43
CA PRO A 138 -4.23 4.03 8.96
C PRO A 138 -3.82 5.51 8.96
N LEU A 139 -4.22 6.32 7.98
CA LEU A 139 -3.98 7.77 8.01
C LEU A 139 -4.76 8.46 9.11
N LEU A 140 -6.03 8.09 9.33
CA LEU A 140 -6.83 8.61 10.43
C LEU A 140 -6.26 8.21 11.80
N ASP A 141 -5.78 6.97 11.93
CA ASP A 141 -5.13 6.46 13.15
C ASP A 141 -3.81 7.18 13.44
N ALA A 142 -3.13 7.69 12.39
CA ALA A 142 -1.91 8.49 12.50
C ALA A 142 -2.17 9.98 12.83
N GLY A 143 -3.42 10.37 13.13
CA GLY A 143 -3.77 11.72 13.57
C GLY A 143 -4.14 12.69 12.45
N VAL A 144 -4.33 12.23 11.20
CA VAL A 144 -4.79 13.10 10.10
C VAL A 144 -6.16 13.71 10.46
N ALA A 145 -6.25 15.03 10.35
CA ALA A 145 -7.47 15.76 10.73
C ALA A 145 -8.62 15.53 9.74
N THR A 146 -8.34 15.63 8.44
CA THR A 146 -9.33 15.40 7.40
C THR A 146 -8.74 14.70 6.19
N ILE A 147 -9.52 13.85 5.56
CA ILE A 147 -9.19 13.20 4.28
C ILE A 147 -10.27 13.53 3.26
N HIS A 148 -9.87 13.98 2.09
CA HIS A 148 -10.77 14.13 0.96
C HIS A 148 -10.37 13.17 -0.15
N ILE A 149 -11.32 12.36 -0.62
CA ILE A 149 -11.10 11.40 -1.69
C ILE A 149 -11.65 11.98 -3.00
N ALA A 150 -10.79 12.26 -3.96
CA ALA A 150 -11.18 12.72 -5.28
C ALA A 150 -11.03 11.62 -6.33
N ASN A 151 -12.07 11.36 -7.11
CA ASN A 151 -12.02 10.33 -8.13
C ASN A 151 -12.80 10.73 -9.39
N ARG A 152 -12.39 10.19 -10.55
CA ARG A 152 -13.09 10.43 -11.82
C ARG A 152 -14.58 10.07 -11.73
N THR A 153 -14.92 8.96 -11.10
CA THR A 153 -16.29 8.57 -10.77
C THR A 153 -16.55 8.91 -9.31
N ALA A 154 -17.22 10.02 -9.03
CA ALA A 154 -17.48 10.53 -7.68
C ALA A 154 -18.17 9.50 -6.77
N GLU A 155 -19.10 8.70 -7.33
CA GLU A 155 -19.82 7.67 -6.56
C GLU A 155 -18.90 6.62 -5.96
N LYS A 156 -17.79 6.24 -6.62
CA LYS A 156 -16.81 5.31 -6.05
C LYS A 156 -16.11 5.91 -4.82
N ALA A 157 -15.75 7.19 -4.89
CA ALA A 157 -15.15 7.89 -3.76
C ALA A 157 -16.14 8.04 -2.59
N LYS A 158 -17.42 8.31 -2.90
CA LYS A 158 -18.50 8.40 -1.90
C LYS A 158 -18.72 7.08 -1.17
N LEU A 159 -18.66 5.95 -1.86
CA LEU A 159 -18.77 4.62 -1.23
C LEU A 159 -17.65 4.37 -0.23
N ILE A 160 -16.41 4.79 -0.55
CA ILE A 160 -15.29 4.66 0.38
C ILE A 160 -15.49 5.64 1.57
N ALA A 161 -15.80 6.90 1.32
CA ALA A 161 -15.98 7.90 2.37
C ALA A 161 -17.08 7.49 3.38
N ALA A 162 -18.15 6.86 2.90
CA ALA A 162 -19.27 6.40 3.74
C ALA A 162 -18.89 5.26 4.72
N MET A 163 -17.72 4.66 4.57
CA MET A 163 -17.21 3.61 5.49
C MET A 163 -16.51 4.21 6.71
N PHE A 164 -16.27 5.51 6.72
CA PHE A 164 -15.54 6.23 7.77
C PHE A 164 -16.39 7.30 8.40
N ASP A 165 -15.87 7.97 9.41
CA ASP A 165 -16.56 9.07 10.09
C ASP A 165 -16.51 10.39 9.27
N THR A 166 -17.03 11.47 9.85
CA THR A 166 -17.16 12.79 9.21
C THR A 166 -15.84 13.46 8.82
N ARG A 167 -14.69 12.91 9.24
CA ARG A 167 -13.37 13.37 8.81
C ARG A 167 -13.05 13.00 7.37
N VAL A 168 -13.79 12.05 6.79
CA VAL A 168 -13.59 11.62 5.40
C VAL A 168 -14.69 12.14 4.52
N SER A 169 -14.32 12.90 3.50
CA SER A 169 -15.22 13.44 2.48
C SER A 169 -14.80 13.03 1.08
N SER A 170 -15.65 13.27 0.09
CA SER A 170 -15.36 12.84 -1.28
C SER A 170 -16.03 13.71 -2.33
N SER A 171 -15.42 13.73 -3.53
CA SER A 171 -15.99 14.40 -4.71
C SER A 171 -15.50 13.83 -6.03
N GLY A 172 -16.00 14.37 -7.13
CA GLY A 172 -15.32 14.35 -8.43
C GLY A 172 -14.13 15.31 -8.44
N TYR A 173 -13.27 15.20 -9.46
CA TYR A 173 -12.11 16.10 -9.57
C TYR A 173 -12.49 17.58 -9.77
N SER A 174 -13.65 17.85 -10.39
CA SER A 174 -14.16 19.23 -10.58
C SER A 174 -14.59 19.91 -9.29
N ASP A 175 -14.89 19.13 -8.25
CA ASP A 175 -15.56 19.57 -7.03
C ASP A 175 -14.70 19.38 -5.78
N ILE A 176 -13.37 19.28 -5.95
CA ILE A 176 -12.43 19.24 -4.83
C ILE A 176 -12.56 20.53 -4.02
N PRO A 177 -12.81 20.45 -2.70
CA PRO A 177 -12.97 21.64 -1.87
C PRO A 177 -11.75 22.55 -1.90
N LYS A 178 -11.99 23.86 -1.89
CA LYS A 178 -10.93 24.86 -1.72
C LYS A 178 -10.52 24.90 -0.25
N GLN A 179 -9.50 24.13 0.10
CA GLN A 179 -8.91 24.15 1.44
C GLN A 179 -7.41 23.95 1.35
N ARG A 180 -6.72 24.07 2.48
CA ARG A 180 -5.27 23.82 2.56
C ARG A 180 -5.03 22.31 2.60
N TRP A 181 -4.45 21.76 1.54
CA TRP A 181 -3.97 20.38 1.49
C TRP A 181 -2.51 20.36 1.90
N HIS A 182 -2.17 19.63 2.97
CA HIS A 182 -0.79 19.50 3.44
C HIS A 182 -0.07 18.34 2.72
N ILE A 183 -0.81 17.28 2.45
CA ILE A 183 -0.29 16.10 1.74
C ILE A 183 -1.26 15.73 0.63
N ILE A 184 -0.73 15.44 -0.55
CA ILE A 184 -1.52 14.93 -1.69
C ILE A 184 -0.97 13.57 -2.09
N ILE A 185 -1.82 12.55 -2.02
CA ILE A 185 -1.47 11.16 -2.29
C ILE A 185 -2.15 10.71 -3.60
N ASN A 186 -1.37 10.38 -4.61
CA ASN A 186 -1.88 9.75 -5.82
C ASN A 186 -1.94 8.24 -5.65
N ALA A 187 -3.16 7.71 -5.55
CA ALA A 187 -3.45 6.27 -5.51
C ALA A 187 -4.12 5.77 -6.80
N THR A 188 -3.99 6.53 -7.88
CA THR A 188 -4.50 6.13 -9.21
C THR A 188 -3.45 5.34 -9.98
N SER A 189 -3.89 4.62 -11.01
CA SER A 189 -3.01 3.96 -11.98
C SER A 189 -2.65 4.86 -13.18
N SER A 190 -2.98 6.15 -13.16
CA SER A 190 -2.77 7.06 -14.29
C SER A 190 -1.30 7.18 -14.74
N GLY A 191 -0.36 7.06 -13.81
CA GLY A 191 1.07 7.05 -14.11
C GLY A 191 1.51 5.90 -15.04
N LEU A 192 0.78 4.78 -15.06
CA LEU A 192 1.05 3.66 -15.97
C LEU A 192 0.74 3.99 -17.45
N SER A 193 -0.17 4.94 -17.69
CA SER A 193 -0.49 5.47 -19.03
C SER A 193 0.20 6.80 -19.32
N ALA A 194 1.24 7.17 -18.57
CA ALA A 194 1.94 8.43 -18.65
C ALA A 194 1.03 9.68 -18.48
N GLU A 195 -0.09 9.52 -17.81
CA GLU A 195 -1.05 10.57 -17.48
C GLU A 195 -0.90 10.99 -16.02
N ARG A 196 -1.39 12.18 -15.67
CA ARG A 196 -1.54 12.64 -14.30
C ARG A 196 -3.01 12.86 -13.95
N PRO A 197 -3.39 12.75 -12.66
CA PRO A 197 -4.71 13.18 -12.23
C PRO A 197 -5.00 14.64 -12.60
N PRO A 198 -6.25 14.99 -12.96
CA PRO A 198 -6.61 16.33 -13.43
C PRO A 198 -6.72 17.34 -12.27
N LEU A 199 -5.60 17.58 -11.58
CA LEU A 199 -5.47 18.61 -10.55
C LEU A 199 -5.06 19.94 -11.17
N HIS A 200 -5.38 21.04 -10.46
CA HIS A 200 -4.95 22.41 -10.76
C HIS A 200 -3.92 22.86 -9.74
N GLU A 201 -3.05 23.81 -10.10
CA GLU A 201 -1.99 24.35 -9.23
C GLU A 201 -2.52 24.91 -7.91
N GLN A 202 -3.73 25.45 -7.90
CA GLN A 202 -4.39 25.92 -6.66
C GLN A 202 -4.50 24.85 -5.56
N HIS A 203 -4.51 23.54 -5.92
CA HIS A 203 -4.55 22.46 -4.94
C HIS A 203 -3.17 22.21 -4.31
N LEU A 204 -2.10 22.69 -4.95
CA LEU A 204 -0.72 22.54 -4.48
C LEU A 204 -0.26 23.68 -3.56
N GLU A 205 -1.00 24.78 -3.46
CA GLU A 205 -0.59 26.02 -2.80
C GLU A 205 -0.02 25.81 -1.38
N TYR A 206 -0.56 24.86 -0.62
CA TYR A 206 -0.13 24.53 0.74
C TYR A 206 0.46 23.13 0.86
N CYS A 207 0.67 22.44 -0.27
CA CYS A 207 1.16 21.08 -0.29
C CYS A 207 2.63 21.04 0.11
N GLN A 208 2.93 20.32 1.19
CA GLN A 208 4.29 20.10 1.68
C GLN A 208 4.89 18.82 1.09
N LEU A 209 4.04 17.81 0.85
CA LEU A 209 4.44 16.53 0.30
C LEU A 209 3.44 16.04 -0.74
N ALA A 210 3.90 15.80 -1.96
CA ALA A 210 3.16 15.04 -2.98
C ALA A 210 3.72 13.61 -3.04
N TYR A 211 2.86 12.65 -2.83
CA TYR A 211 3.21 11.23 -2.79
C TYR A 211 2.49 10.46 -3.91
N ASP A 212 3.21 9.67 -4.68
CA ASP A 212 2.61 8.75 -5.66
C ASP A 212 2.80 7.31 -5.19
N MET A 213 1.73 6.53 -5.07
CA MET A 213 1.84 5.11 -4.68
C MET A 213 2.51 4.25 -5.76
N LEU A 214 2.60 4.74 -6.99
CA LEU A 214 3.43 4.13 -8.03
C LEU A 214 4.90 4.48 -7.79
N TYR A 215 5.78 3.59 -8.20
CA TYR A 215 7.23 3.80 -8.16
C TYR A 215 7.87 3.32 -9.46
N GLY A 216 9.06 3.82 -9.75
CA GLY A 216 9.80 3.42 -10.95
C GLY A 216 11.20 4.00 -11.01
N LYS A 217 11.89 3.73 -12.13
CA LYS A 217 13.19 4.31 -12.42
C LYS A 217 13.12 5.86 -12.56
N GLN A 218 12.05 6.35 -13.16
CA GLN A 218 11.82 7.79 -13.37
C GLN A 218 10.63 8.26 -12.54
N PRO A 219 10.62 9.52 -12.09
CA PRO A 219 9.45 10.10 -11.44
C PRO A 219 8.21 10.01 -12.33
N THR A 220 7.06 9.75 -11.71
CA THR A 220 5.78 9.73 -12.44
C THR A 220 5.43 11.12 -13.00
N PRO A 221 4.54 11.22 -14.01
CA PRO A 221 4.05 12.50 -14.50
C PRO A 221 3.45 13.38 -13.40
N PHE A 222 2.79 12.78 -12.41
CA PHE A 222 2.24 13.50 -11.26
C PHE A 222 3.35 14.12 -10.41
N LEU A 223 4.35 13.34 -10.01
CA LEU A 223 5.48 13.85 -9.21
C LEU A 223 6.29 14.91 -9.96
N THR A 224 6.55 14.66 -11.25
CA THR A 224 7.24 15.64 -12.11
C THR A 224 6.49 16.97 -12.18
N TRP A 225 5.15 16.92 -12.24
CA TRP A 225 4.34 18.14 -12.25
C TRP A 225 4.35 18.84 -10.88
N CYS A 226 4.20 18.10 -9.78
CA CYS A 226 4.25 18.67 -8.43
C CYS A 226 5.58 19.36 -8.14
N ASP A 227 6.71 18.73 -8.49
CA ASP A 227 8.06 19.27 -8.33
C ASP A 227 8.22 20.57 -9.12
N LYS A 228 7.84 20.59 -10.40
CA LYS A 228 7.86 21.80 -11.25
C LYS A 228 6.92 22.90 -10.77
N SER A 229 5.86 22.57 -10.07
CA SER A 229 4.92 23.53 -9.46
C SER A 229 5.37 24.02 -8.08
N GLY A 230 6.56 23.63 -7.62
CA GLY A 230 7.19 24.13 -6.39
C GLY A 230 6.73 23.44 -5.11
N VAL A 231 6.19 22.21 -5.17
CA VAL A 231 5.93 21.40 -3.98
C VAL A 231 7.27 21.07 -3.32
N PRO A 232 7.47 21.37 -2.00
CA PRO A 232 8.78 21.24 -1.36
C PRO A 232 9.35 19.82 -1.36
N GLN A 233 8.47 18.80 -1.31
CA GLN A 233 8.90 17.40 -1.29
C GLN A 233 7.99 16.56 -2.19
N VAL A 234 8.60 15.68 -2.99
CA VAL A 234 7.90 14.68 -3.80
C VAL A 234 8.49 13.30 -3.54
N ALA A 235 7.65 12.28 -3.44
CA ALA A 235 8.09 10.92 -3.17
C ALA A 235 7.23 9.89 -3.92
N ASP A 236 7.88 8.80 -4.35
CA ASP A 236 7.20 7.65 -4.96
C ASP A 236 6.94 6.52 -3.95
N GLY A 237 6.17 5.52 -4.36
CA GLY A 237 5.70 4.42 -3.52
C GLY A 237 6.74 3.35 -3.17
N LEU A 238 8.02 3.54 -3.51
CA LEU A 238 9.03 2.52 -3.21
C LEU A 238 9.22 2.31 -1.70
N GLY A 239 9.21 3.40 -0.93
CA GLY A 239 9.29 3.32 0.53
C GLY A 239 8.06 2.62 1.13
N MET A 240 6.86 2.92 0.64
CA MET A 240 5.63 2.18 1.02
C MET A 240 5.75 0.68 0.72
N LEU A 241 6.30 0.30 -0.45
CA LEU A 241 6.51 -1.09 -0.81
C LEU A 241 7.39 -1.83 0.19
N VAL A 242 8.50 -1.23 0.61
CA VAL A 242 9.43 -1.85 1.57
C VAL A 242 8.81 -1.86 2.97
N SER A 243 8.15 -0.79 3.38
CA SER A 243 7.56 -0.65 4.71
C SER A 243 6.37 -1.61 4.93
N GLN A 244 5.49 -1.81 3.93
CA GLN A 244 4.40 -2.79 4.04
C GLN A 244 4.95 -4.23 4.12
N ALA A 245 6.06 -4.52 3.43
CA ALA A 245 6.71 -5.82 3.52
C ALA A 245 7.37 -6.02 4.90
N ALA A 246 7.95 -4.98 5.48
CA ALA A 246 8.48 -5.03 6.85
C ALA A 246 7.38 -5.32 7.89
N ALA A 247 6.20 -4.71 7.71
CA ALA A 247 5.04 -4.98 8.56
C ALA A 247 4.54 -6.42 8.41
N ALA A 248 4.46 -6.95 7.18
CA ALA A 248 4.11 -8.36 6.94
C ALA A 248 5.16 -9.31 7.56
N PHE A 249 6.43 -9.00 7.40
CA PHE A 249 7.53 -9.76 8.00
C PHE A 249 7.41 -9.80 9.54
N ALA A 250 7.10 -8.67 10.16
CA ALA A 250 6.92 -8.59 11.62
C ALA A 250 5.72 -9.42 12.10
N ILE A 251 4.62 -9.48 11.34
CA ILE A 251 3.46 -10.34 11.64
C ILE A 251 3.88 -11.81 11.64
N TRP A 252 4.67 -12.24 10.65
CA TRP A 252 5.07 -13.65 10.53
C TRP A 252 6.18 -14.07 11.47
N ARG A 253 7.15 -13.17 11.73
CA ARG A 253 8.41 -13.52 12.44
C ARG A 253 8.52 -12.95 13.84
N GLY A 254 7.60 -12.05 14.24
CA GLY A 254 7.64 -11.39 15.55
C GLY A 254 8.82 -10.41 15.73
N VAL A 255 9.54 -10.07 14.66
CA VAL A 255 10.67 -9.14 14.67
C VAL A 255 10.53 -8.13 13.55
N ALA A 256 10.73 -6.84 13.88
CA ALA A 256 10.68 -5.76 12.89
C ALA A 256 12.05 -5.60 12.22
N PRO A 257 12.16 -5.72 10.89
CA PRO A 257 13.41 -5.47 10.17
C PRO A 257 13.62 -3.96 9.94
N GLN A 258 14.84 -3.57 9.61
CA GLN A 258 15.17 -2.20 9.21
C GLN A 258 14.82 -1.97 7.75
N VAL A 259 14.02 -0.94 7.49
CA VAL A 259 13.52 -0.60 6.16
C VAL A 259 14.60 0.09 5.31
N GLU A 260 15.30 1.08 5.88
CA GLU A 260 16.18 1.99 5.15
C GLU A 260 17.27 1.28 4.31
N PRO A 261 18.05 0.32 4.86
CA PRO A 261 19.10 -0.34 4.04
C PRO A 261 18.55 -1.07 2.83
N VAL A 262 17.34 -1.69 2.95
CA VAL A 262 16.71 -2.42 1.85
C VAL A 262 16.12 -1.46 0.81
N LEU A 263 15.58 -0.33 1.26
CA LEU A 263 15.09 0.72 0.39
C LEU A 263 16.21 1.33 -0.45
N GLU A 264 17.36 1.62 0.16
CA GLU A 264 18.54 2.16 -0.54
C GLU A 264 19.08 1.17 -1.59
N GLU A 265 19.21 -0.12 -1.24
CA GLU A 265 19.62 -1.14 -2.19
C GLU A 265 18.64 -1.25 -3.36
N LEU A 266 17.33 -1.25 -3.06
CA LEU A 266 16.31 -1.39 -4.09
C LEU A 266 16.26 -0.15 -5.00
N ARG A 267 16.43 1.05 -4.44
CA ARG A 267 16.52 2.31 -5.20
C ARG A 267 17.72 2.29 -6.14
N SER A 268 18.88 1.85 -5.64
CA SER A 268 20.10 1.72 -6.43
C SER A 268 19.95 0.70 -7.56
N ALA A 269 19.23 -0.39 -7.34
CA ALA A 269 18.96 -1.41 -8.36
C ALA A 269 17.95 -0.95 -9.45
N LEU A 270 17.16 0.08 -9.17
CA LEU A 270 16.24 0.69 -10.13
C LEU A 270 16.90 1.82 -10.95
N ALA A 271 17.97 2.45 -10.44
CA ALA A 271 18.68 3.53 -11.13
C ALA A 271 19.40 3.04 -12.39
#